data_42646c1ea55d2b43cefeb51259cabec7
#
_entry.id   42646c1ea55d2b43cefeb51259cabec7
#
_cell.length_a   1.000
_cell.length_b   1.000
_cell.length_c   1.000
_cell.angle_alpha   90.00
_cell.angle_beta   90.00
_cell.angle_gamma   90.00
#
_symmetry.space_group_name_H-M   'P 1'
#
loop_
_entity.id
_entity.type
_entity.pdbx_description
1 polymer ?
#
loop_
_entity_poly.entity_id
_entity_poly.type
_entity_poly.pdbx_seq_one_letter_code
_entity_poly.pdbx_strand_id
1 'polypeptide(L)'
;MANNIRIRVGVHNLGQAQVGAVRESYRQMMAIKDNRGFQYLAGLHGVPSWYCWHHQQNARSAQQLQLFLPWHRAYLYSFEMAMRDRVGEVTLPWWDWTLRPPRQTGIPRIFSDRRANRRPNPLLKSHVDLPNANPPVLRDTSRDPHAPSELPTQADVDNCLKRTDWNDFTDALEDLHDQVHGWVSGDMGVIGTAGFDPIFWSHHAMIDRIWWLWQVRHGNSNISSDLLDEVLSPFNFRVRDVLNVNDLGYDYAAARTTQIGGTG
;
A
#
# COMPACT_ATOMS: atom_id res chain seq x y z
N MET A 1 -21.39 14.09 -15.43
CA MET A 1 -20.99 14.59 -14.09
C MET A 1 -19.48 14.44 -14.03
N ALA A 2 -18.73 15.50 -13.76
CA ALA A 2 -17.27 15.38 -13.61
C ALA A 2 -17.00 14.47 -12.41
N ASN A 3 -16.36 13.33 -12.63
CA ASN A 3 -15.89 12.48 -11.53
C ASN A 3 -14.92 13.31 -10.70
N ASN A 4 -15.28 13.57 -9.45
CA ASN A 4 -14.42 14.30 -8.53
C ASN A 4 -13.24 13.38 -8.18
N ILE A 5 -12.09 13.60 -8.84
CA ILE A 5 -10.87 12.81 -8.64
C ILE A 5 -10.37 13.04 -7.21
N ARG A 6 -10.26 11.98 -6.44
CA ARG A 6 -9.72 12.00 -5.07
C ARG A 6 -8.21 12.12 -5.11
N ILE A 7 -7.62 12.93 -4.26
CA ILE A 7 -6.16 13.09 -4.18
C ILE A 7 -5.62 12.33 -2.97
N ARG A 8 -4.82 11.30 -3.20
CA ARG A 8 -4.05 10.63 -2.16
C ARG A 8 -2.87 11.49 -1.75
N VAL A 9 -2.75 11.74 -0.45
CA VAL A 9 -1.75 12.65 0.14
C VAL A 9 -0.75 11.86 0.97
N GLY A 10 0.50 12.30 1.02
CA GLY A 10 1.50 11.70 1.90
C GLY A 10 1.16 11.87 3.39
N VAL A 11 1.43 10.86 4.21
CA VAL A 11 1.13 10.88 5.67
C VAL A 11 1.71 12.10 6.38
N HIS A 12 2.84 12.61 5.92
CA HIS A 12 3.51 13.79 6.50
C HIS A 12 2.85 15.12 6.11
N ASN A 13 1.94 15.10 5.14
CA ASN A 13 1.23 16.27 4.63
C ASN A 13 -0.25 16.29 5.03
N LEU A 14 -0.70 15.30 5.80
CA LEU A 14 -2.09 15.24 6.28
C LEU A 14 -2.37 16.34 7.30
N GLY A 15 -3.44 17.08 7.08
CA GLY A 15 -4.01 17.97 8.09
C GLY A 15 -4.69 17.19 9.22
N GLN A 16 -4.94 17.85 10.36
CA GLN A 16 -5.54 17.20 11.54
C GLN A 16 -6.90 16.52 11.23
N ALA A 17 -7.74 17.16 10.42
CA ALA A 17 -9.03 16.58 10.02
C ALA A 17 -8.84 15.30 9.20
N GLN A 18 -7.89 15.27 8.27
CA GLN A 18 -7.58 14.10 7.46
C GLN A 18 -7.01 12.96 8.32
N VAL A 19 -6.08 13.27 9.24
CA VAL A 19 -5.57 12.30 10.23
C VAL A 19 -6.73 11.71 11.06
N GLY A 20 -7.67 12.55 11.49
CA GLY A 20 -8.88 12.14 12.20
C GLY A 20 -9.74 11.19 11.36
N ALA A 21 -9.97 11.52 10.08
CA ALA A 21 -10.76 10.72 9.15
C ALA A 21 -10.12 9.34 8.90
N VAL A 22 -8.80 9.28 8.67
CA VAL A 22 -8.07 8.01 8.50
C VAL A 22 -8.20 7.14 9.76
N ARG A 23 -7.95 7.69 10.94
CA ARG A 23 -8.07 6.94 12.21
C ARG A 23 -9.50 6.44 12.43
N GLU A 24 -10.48 7.26 12.13
CA GLU A 24 -11.89 6.91 12.31
C GLU A 24 -12.32 5.79 11.36
N SER A 25 -11.91 5.85 10.08
CA SER A 25 -12.22 4.80 9.11
C SER A 25 -11.63 3.44 9.51
N TYR A 26 -10.37 3.40 9.94
CA TYR A 26 -9.75 2.17 10.46
C TYR A 26 -10.48 1.63 11.69
N ARG A 27 -10.82 2.52 12.65
CA ARG A 27 -11.54 2.13 13.85
C ARG A 27 -12.89 1.49 13.53
N GLN A 28 -13.63 2.05 12.58
CA GLN A 28 -14.92 1.50 12.14
C GLN A 28 -14.74 0.20 11.37
N MET A 29 -13.78 0.11 10.45
CA MET A 29 -13.48 -1.12 9.71
C MET A 29 -13.06 -2.27 10.63
N MET A 30 -12.25 -1.99 11.66
CA MET A 30 -11.83 -3.00 12.65
C MET A 30 -12.99 -3.54 13.50
N ALA A 31 -14.09 -2.79 13.64
CA ALA A 31 -15.28 -3.25 14.34
C ALA A 31 -16.17 -4.16 13.49
N ILE A 32 -15.99 -4.20 12.17
CA ILE A 32 -16.77 -5.02 11.23
C ILE A 32 -16.20 -6.42 11.16
N LYS A 33 -17.08 -7.43 11.23
CA LYS A 33 -16.69 -8.85 11.27
C LYS A 33 -16.96 -9.62 9.98
N ASP A 34 -17.59 -8.98 9.00
CA ASP A 34 -17.85 -9.57 7.68
C ASP A 34 -16.80 -9.14 6.63
N ASN A 35 -17.04 -9.46 5.35
CA ASN A 35 -16.13 -9.20 4.24
C ASN A 35 -15.88 -7.74 3.90
N ARG A 36 -16.50 -6.80 4.61
CA ARG A 36 -16.26 -5.35 4.52
C ARG A 36 -15.32 -4.84 5.60
N GLY A 37 -14.94 -5.72 6.54
CA GLY A 37 -14.14 -5.39 7.69
C GLY A 37 -12.63 -5.49 7.43
N PHE A 38 -11.87 -4.87 8.32
CA PHE A 38 -10.41 -4.83 8.26
C PHE A 38 -9.79 -6.24 8.24
N GLN A 39 -10.29 -7.16 9.10
CA GLN A 39 -9.76 -8.52 9.20
C GLN A 39 -9.87 -9.29 7.88
N TYR A 40 -11.03 -9.21 7.23
CA TYR A 40 -11.23 -9.87 5.95
C TYR A 40 -10.31 -9.31 4.89
N LEU A 41 -10.26 -7.97 4.73
CA LEU A 41 -9.42 -7.32 3.74
C LEU A 41 -7.94 -7.61 3.99
N ALA A 42 -7.47 -7.53 5.24
CA ALA A 42 -6.09 -7.87 5.60
C ALA A 42 -5.73 -9.31 5.23
N GLY A 43 -6.67 -10.25 5.45
CA GLY A 43 -6.49 -11.66 5.15
C GLY A 43 -6.45 -12.03 3.67
N LEU A 44 -6.78 -11.10 2.76
CA LEU A 44 -6.67 -11.36 1.31
C LEU A 44 -5.22 -11.43 0.83
N HIS A 45 -4.31 -10.70 1.47
CA HIS A 45 -2.89 -10.71 1.12
C HIS A 45 -2.20 -12.03 1.51
N GLY A 46 -2.35 -12.43 2.75
CA GLY A 46 -1.76 -13.63 3.30
C GLY A 46 -2.80 -14.58 3.89
N VAL A 47 -2.57 -15.00 5.14
CA VAL A 47 -3.51 -15.90 5.83
C VAL A 47 -4.85 -15.21 6.07
N PRO A 48 -5.99 -15.87 5.89
CA PRO A 48 -6.13 -17.27 5.46
C PRO A 48 -6.26 -17.46 3.95
N SER A 49 -6.35 -16.38 3.16
CA SER A 49 -6.86 -16.47 1.78
C SER A 49 -5.79 -16.62 0.71
N TRP A 50 -4.59 -16.04 0.92
CA TRP A 50 -3.45 -16.12 0.00
C TRP A 50 -3.75 -15.73 -1.45
N TYR A 51 -4.47 -14.62 -1.67
CA TYR A 51 -4.76 -14.13 -3.03
C TYR A 51 -3.61 -13.34 -3.66
N CYS A 52 -2.62 -12.89 -2.86
CA CYS A 52 -1.49 -12.16 -3.41
C CYS A 52 -0.59 -13.08 -4.23
N TRP A 53 -0.57 -12.89 -5.55
CA TRP A 53 0.01 -13.82 -6.52
C TRP A 53 1.51 -14.00 -6.40
N HIS A 54 2.27 -12.94 -6.16
CA HIS A 54 3.72 -13.01 -6.11
C HIS A 54 4.27 -13.81 -4.93
N HIS A 55 3.42 -14.12 -3.94
CA HIS A 55 3.76 -14.94 -2.78
C HIS A 55 3.23 -16.38 -2.86
N GLN A 56 2.53 -16.75 -3.91
CA GLN A 56 2.06 -18.13 -4.07
C GLN A 56 3.23 -19.04 -4.47
N GLN A 57 3.66 -19.88 -3.56
CA GLN A 57 4.84 -20.74 -3.71
C GLN A 57 4.86 -21.65 -4.95
N ASN A 58 3.68 -21.98 -5.50
CA ASN A 58 3.52 -22.88 -6.64
C ASN A 58 3.24 -22.17 -7.97
N ALA A 59 3.18 -20.85 -7.98
CA ALA A 59 2.62 -20.08 -9.08
C ALA A 59 3.62 -19.08 -9.70
N ARG A 60 4.92 -19.27 -9.49
CA ARG A 60 5.96 -18.41 -10.06
C ARG A 60 6.22 -18.70 -11.53
N SER A 61 5.23 -18.49 -12.38
CA SER A 61 5.55 -18.17 -13.78
C SER A 61 6.05 -16.72 -13.84
N ALA A 62 6.94 -16.41 -14.78
CA ALA A 62 7.38 -15.03 -15.02
C ALA A 62 6.19 -14.05 -15.18
N GLN A 63 5.06 -14.53 -15.73
CA GLN A 63 3.82 -13.78 -15.91
C GLN A 63 3.15 -13.41 -14.57
N GLN A 64 3.21 -14.26 -13.56
CA GLN A 64 2.59 -14.02 -12.27
C GLN A 64 3.35 -13.02 -11.41
N LEU A 65 4.67 -12.98 -11.51
CA LEU A 65 5.48 -11.94 -10.87
C LEU A 65 5.11 -10.54 -11.35
N GLN A 66 4.72 -10.42 -12.62
CA GLN A 66 4.27 -9.16 -13.21
C GLN A 66 2.94 -8.64 -12.66
N LEU A 67 2.16 -9.48 -11.94
CA LEU A 67 0.90 -9.08 -11.32
C LEU A 67 1.08 -8.37 -9.97
N PHE A 68 2.30 -8.26 -9.45
CA PHE A 68 2.58 -7.59 -8.18
C PHE A 68 1.91 -6.20 -8.10
N LEU A 69 2.25 -5.31 -9.01
CA LEU A 69 1.75 -3.93 -9.01
C LEU A 69 0.24 -3.85 -9.32
N PRO A 70 -0.28 -4.48 -10.40
CA PRO A 70 -1.71 -4.43 -10.70
C PRO A 70 -2.60 -5.00 -9.59
N TRP A 71 -2.19 -6.14 -9.00
CA TRP A 71 -2.95 -6.76 -7.93
C TRP A 71 -3.03 -5.86 -6.69
N HIS A 72 -1.90 -5.29 -6.27
CA HIS A 72 -1.87 -4.38 -5.13
C HIS A 72 -2.66 -3.09 -5.38
N ARG A 73 -2.68 -2.56 -6.60
CA ARG A 73 -3.53 -1.40 -6.94
C ARG A 73 -5.01 -1.71 -6.78
N ALA A 74 -5.48 -2.85 -7.28
CA ALA A 74 -6.86 -3.31 -7.09
C ALA A 74 -7.20 -3.50 -5.60
N TYR A 75 -6.26 -4.06 -4.84
CA TYR A 75 -6.37 -4.29 -3.41
C TYR A 75 -6.48 -2.98 -2.62
N LEU A 76 -5.58 -2.03 -2.88
CA LEU A 76 -5.60 -0.70 -2.27
C LEU A 76 -6.87 0.08 -2.60
N TYR A 77 -7.35 -0.02 -3.86
CA TYR A 77 -8.60 0.58 -4.27
C TYR A 77 -9.77 0.01 -3.47
N SER A 78 -9.86 -1.31 -3.36
CA SER A 78 -10.93 -1.99 -2.61
C SER A 78 -10.91 -1.62 -1.13
N PHE A 79 -9.72 -1.52 -0.54
CA PHE A 79 -9.56 -1.08 0.85
C PHE A 79 -9.97 0.39 1.03
N GLU A 80 -9.55 1.28 0.13
CA GLU A 80 -9.96 2.69 0.18
C GLU A 80 -11.47 2.84 0.05
N MET A 81 -12.15 2.06 -0.80
CA MET A 81 -13.60 2.08 -0.90
C MET A 81 -14.26 1.63 0.41
N ALA A 82 -13.73 0.60 1.07
CA ALA A 82 -14.21 0.19 2.39
C ALA A 82 -13.99 1.27 3.47
N MET A 83 -12.86 2.01 3.42
CA MET A 83 -12.65 3.18 4.28
C MET A 83 -13.71 4.26 4.02
N ARG A 84 -14.00 4.55 2.75
CA ARG A 84 -14.96 5.59 2.31
C ARG A 84 -16.41 5.25 2.64
N ASP A 85 -16.77 3.98 2.65
CA ASP A 85 -18.08 3.53 3.15
C ASP A 85 -18.30 3.89 4.62
N ARG A 86 -17.22 4.12 5.36
CA ARG A 86 -17.28 4.52 6.78
C ARG A 86 -17.11 6.02 6.96
N VAL A 87 -16.20 6.65 6.19
CA VAL A 87 -15.88 8.07 6.26
C VAL A 87 -15.74 8.60 4.82
N GLY A 88 -16.77 9.19 4.26
CA GLY A 88 -16.94 9.48 2.84
C GLY A 88 -15.79 10.24 2.15
N GLU A 89 -15.15 11.18 2.85
CA GLU A 89 -14.09 12.02 2.27
C GLU A 89 -12.66 11.51 2.55
N VAL A 90 -12.52 10.33 3.16
CA VAL A 90 -11.21 9.77 3.45
C VAL A 90 -10.53 9.29 2.16
N THR A 91 -9.21 9.46 2.09
CA THR A 91 -8.35 8.83 1.09
C THR A 91 -7.27 8.02 1.79
N LEU A 92 -6.76 7.01 1.12
CA LEU A 92 -5.64 6.21 1.63
C LEU A 92 -4.34 7.02 1.51
N PRO A 93 -3.68 7.39 2.62
CA PRO A 93 -2.45 8.14 2.55
C PRO A 93 -1.26 7.23 2.22
N TRP A 94 -0.26 7.77 1.54
CA TRP A 94 0.98 7.07 1.24
C TRP A 94 2.10 7.48 2.19
N TRP A 95 2.94 6.53 2.58
CA TRP A 95 4.09 6.75 3.46
C TRP A 95 5.36 6.97 2.65
N ASP A 96 5.90 8.20 2.67
CA ASP A 96 7.18 8.53 2.06
C ASP A 96 8.34 8.09 2.97
N TRP A 97 8.76 6.85 2.80
CA TRP A 97 9.88 6.29 3.54
C TRP A 97 11.25 6.76 3.00
N THR A 98 11.29 7.51 1.89
CA THR A 98 12.53 8.12 1.37
C THR A 98 12.93 9.40 2.09
N LEU A 99 12.02 10.00 2.86
CA LEU A 99 12.32 11.21 3.64
C LEU A 99 13.47 10.96 4.62
N ARG A 100 14.20 12.01 4.94
CA ARG A 100 15.32 11.99 5.89
C ARG A 100 15.09 13.02 7.01
N PRO A 101 15.79 12.86 8.17
CA PRO A 101 15.70 13.83 9.26
C PRO A 101 15.91 15.26 8.76
N PRO A 102 15.24 16.27 9.36
CA PRO A 102 14.32 16.13 10.51
C PRO A 102 12.88 15.71 10.16
N ARG A 103 12.56 15.48 8.88
CA ARG A 103 11.18 15.21 8.44
C ARG A 103 10.71 13.79 8.75
N GLN A 104 11.62 12.82 8.75
CA GLN A 104 11.33 11.44 9.09
C GLN A 104 12.41 10.85 9.97
N THR A 105 11.98 10.16 11.01
CA THR A 105 12.84 9.45 11.97
C THR A 105 12.41 7.99 12.13
N GLY A 106 11.83 7.39 11.09
CA GLY A 106 11.31 6.02 11.09
C GLY A 106 9.80 5.95 10.91
N ILE A 107 9.11 5.17 11.73
CA ILE A 107 7.64 5.02 11.67
C ILE A 107 6.96 6.37 11.87
N PRO A 108 6.09 6.84 10.94
CA PRO A 108 5.38 8.10 11.09
C PRO A 108 4.52 8.14 12.35
N ARG A 109 4.44 9.30 12.99
CA ARG A 109 3.69 9.49 14.24
C ARG A 109 2.24 9.03 14.18
N ILE A 110 1.58 9.15 13.02
CA ILE A 110 0.21 8.66 12.83
C ILE A 110 0.09 7.16 13.16
N PHE A 111 1.18 6.38 12.93
CA PHE A 111 1.26 4.93 13.17
C PHE A 111 1.98 4.54 14.46
N SER A 112 2.65 5.47 15.15
CA SER A 112 3.43 5.19 16.36
C SER A 112 2.89 5.83 17.63
N ASP A 113 2.08 6.89 17.53
CA ASP A 113 1.43 7.49 18.69
C ASP A 113 0.52 6.46 19.39
N ARG A 114 0.65 6.33 20.72
CA ARG A 114 -0.17 5.39 21.50
C ARG A 114 -1.62 5.80 21.58
N ARG A 115 -1.90 7.09 21.55
CA ARG A 115 -3.25 7.66 21.69
C ARG A 115 -3.55 8.70 20.62
N ALA A 116 -4.81 8.75 20.22
CA ALA A 116 -5.40 9.77 19.36
C ALA A 116 -6.67 10.29 20.02
N ASN A 117 -6.74 11.60 20.27
CA ASN A 117 -7.91 12.24 20.92
C ASN A 117 -8.36 11.50 22.20
N ARG A 118 -7.41 11.18 23.10
CA ARG A 118 -7.59 10.45 24.37
C ARG A 118 -8.03 8.98 24.24
N ARG A 119 -8.22 8.46 23.01
CA ARG A 119 -8.55 7.04 22.74
C ARG A 119 -7.29 6.29 22.28
N PRO A 120 -7.26 4.96 22.35
CA PRO A 120 -6.22 4.17 21.68
C PRO A 120 -6.14 4.51 20.18
N ASN A 121 -4.93 4.59 19.65
CA ASN A 121 -4.73 4.85 18.23
C ASN A 121 -4.95 3.56 17.41
N PRO A 122 -5.94 3.49 16.52
CA PRO A 122 -6.23 2.28 15.74
C PRO A 122 -5.15 1.97 14.69
N LEU A 123 -4.24 2.93 14.41
CA LEU A 123 -3.15 2.74 13.46
C LEU A 123 -1.85 2.25 14.10
N LEU A 124 -1.80 2.20 15.44
CA LEU A 124 -0.62 1.71 16.16
C LEU A 124 -0.41 0.20 15.94
N LYS A 125 -1.49 -0.55 16.03
CA LYS A 125 -1.55 -2.00 15.86
C LYS A 125 -2.97 -2.45 15.57
N SER A 126 -3.14 -3.64 15.03
CA SER A 126 -4.41 -4.34 14.93
C SER A 126 -4.31 -5.74 15.55
N HIS A 127 -5.32 -6.56 15.35
CA HIS A 127 -5.28 -7.97 15.72
C HIS A 127 -5.03 -8.84 14.49
N VAL A 128 -4.28 -9.93 14.67
CA VAL A 128 -4.33 -11.11 13.80
C VAL A 128 -5.32 -12.07 14.45
N ASP A 129 -6.52 -12.16 13.87
CA ASP A 129 -7.63 -13.00 14.38
C ASP A 129 -7.93 -14.10 13.37
N LEU A 130 -7.43 -15.30 13.64
CA LEU A 130 -7.55 -16.49 12.80
C LEU A 130 -8.20 -17.63 13.60
N PRO A 131 -9.52 -17.58 13.84
CA PRO A 131 -10.20 -18.53 14.71
C PRO A 131 -10.20 -19.96 14.15
N ASN A 132 -10.05 -20.12 12.84
CA ASN A 132 -10.03 -21.42 12.14
C ASN A 132 -8.61 -21.97 11.93
N ALA A 133 -7.56 -21.27 12.38
CA ALA A 133 -6.20 -21.80 12.38
C ALA A 133 -6.05 -22.92 13.44
N ASN A 134 -5.06 -23.78 13.27
CA ASN A 134 -4.76 -24.85 14.23
C ASN A 134 -3.32 -24.72 14.76
N PRO A 135 -3.10 -24.23 15.99
CA PRO A 135 -4.11 -23.70 16.93
C PRO A 135 -4.70 -22.35 16.49
N PRO A 136 -5.89 -21.95 16.98
CA PRO A 136 -6.45 -20.62 16.74
C PRO A 136 -5.48 -19.51 17.15
N VAL A 137 -5.42 -18.43 16.37
CA VAL A 137 -4.54 -17.29 16.61
C VAL A 137 -5.38 -16.05 16.92
N LEU A 138 -5.13 -15.45 18.07
CA LEU A 138 -5.60 -14.13 18.42
C LEU A 138 -4.49 -13.37 19.13
N ARG A 139 -3.88 -12.42 18.46
CA ARG A 139 -2.82 -11.58 19.02
C ARG A 139 -2.78 -10.21 18.37
N ASP A 140 -2.16 -9.25 19.01
CA ASP A 140 -1.84 -7.97 18.40
C ASP A 140 -0.74 -8.12 17.35
N THR A 141 -0.76 -7.26 16.33
CA THR A 141 0.38 -7.08 15.43
C THR A 141 1.52 -6.37 16.15
N SER A 142 2.75 -6.66 15.74
CA SER A 142 3.97 -6.09 16.28
C SER A 142 4.86 -5.53 15.17
N ARG A 143 5.70 -4.56 15.53
CA ARG A 143 6.77 -4.00 14.70
C ARG A 143 8.06 -3.97 15.48
N ASP A 144 9.18 -4.19 14.82
CA ASP A 144 10.54 -4.08 15.37
C ASP A 144 11.43 -3.35 14.34
N PRO A 145 11.20 -2.03 14.12
CA PRO A 145 11.84 -1.31 13.04
C PRO A 145 13.33 -1.11 13.27
N HIS A 146 14.09 -1.22 12.19
CA HIS A 146 15.52 -0.99 12.16
C HIS A 146 15.88 0.51 12.22
N ALA A 147 17.16 0.85 12.06
CA ALA A 147 17.57 2.25 12.09
C ALA A 147 17.00 3.01 10.87
N PRO A 148 16.49 4.25 11.05
CA PRO A 148 15.90 5.04 9.95
C PRO A 148 16.83 5.27 8.75
N SER A 149 18.15 5.18 8.96
CA SER A 149 19.16 5.31 7.88
C SER A 149 19.17 4.13 6.92
N GLU A 150 18.57 3.00 7.29
CA GLU A 150 18.51 1.78 6.48
C GLU A 150 17.31 1.75 5.53
N LEU A 151 16.36 2.68 5.66
CA LEU A 151 15.27 2.81 4.71
C LEU A 151 15.81 3.20 3.32
N PRO A 152 15.17 2.70 2.23
CA PRO A 152 15.55 3.09 0.87
C PRO A 152 15.55 4.62 0.69
N THR A 153 16.44 5.09 -0.16
CA THR A 153 16.63 6.52 -0.41
C THR A 153 15.80 7.01 -1.60
N GLN A 154 15.70 8.33 -1.76
CA GLN A 154 15.14 8.90 -2.99
C GLN A 154 15.96 8.49 -4.22
N ALA A 155 17.28 8.36 -4.08
CA ALA A 155 18.14 7.91 -5.19
C ALA A 155 17.83 6.48 -5.62
N ASP A 156 17.45 5.59 -4.70
CA ASP A 156 17.03 4.22 -5.04
C ASP A 156 15.73 4.24 -5.83
N VAL A 157 14.74 5.05 -5.41
CA VAL A 157 13.50 5.25 -6.16
C VAL A 157 13.77 5.87 -7.54
N ASP A 158 14.66 6.87 -7.63
CA ASP A 158 14.99 7.50 -8.90
C ASP A 158 15.68 6.52 -9.86
N ASN A 159 16.51 5.61 -9.34
CA ASN A 159 17.15 4.55 -10.12
C ASN A 159 16.13 3.51 -10.60
N CYS A 160 15.16 3.16 -9.77
CA CYS A 160 14.03 2.31 -10.16
C CYS A 160 13.22 2.98 -11.29
N LEU A 161 12.87 4.25 -11.16
CA LEU A 161 12.10 5.03 -12.14
C LEU A 161 12.81 5.28 -13.48
N LYS A 162 14.12 5.06 -13.59
CA LYS A 162 14.87 5.15 -14.86
C LYS A 162 14.72 3.91 -15.74
N ARG A 163 14.28 2.78 -15.18
CA ARG A 163 14.08 1.55 -15.93
C ARG A 163 12.93 1.71 -16.90
N THR A 164 13.12 1.32 -18.14
CA THR A 164 12.12 1.46 -19.21
C THR A 164 11.38 0.16 -19.50
N ASP A 165 12.02 -0.97 -19.23
CA ASP A 165 11.37 -2.28 -19.33
C ASP A 165 10.45 -2.53 -18.12
N TRP A 166 9.28 -3.11 -18.40
CA TRP A 166 8.26 -3.38 -17.36
C TRP A 166 8.73 -4.39 -16.31
N ASN A 167 9.36 -5.47 -16.76
CA ASN A 167 9.84 -6.53 -15.85
C ASN A 167 10.96 -6.00 -14.95
N ASP A 168 11.95 -5.34 -15.56
CA ASP A 168 13.07 -4.74 -14.83
C ASP A 168 12.58 -3.70 -13.80
N PHE A 169 11.55 -2.92 -14.17
CA PHE A 169 10.94 -1.94 -13.26
C PHE A 169 10.20 -2.62 -12.11
N THR A 170 9.34 -3.61 -12.41
CA THR A 170 8.55 -4.33 -11.41
C THR A 170 9.45 -5.03 -10.41
N ASP A 171 10.47 -5.77 -10.88
CA ASP A 171 11.41 -6.47 -10.01
C ASP A 171 12.18 -5.51 -9.10
N ALA A 172 12.69 -4.40 -9.66
CA ALA A 172 13.40 -3.41 -8.85
C ALA A 172 12.50 -2.70 -7.83
N LEU A 173 11.23 -2.48 -8.15
CA LEU A 173 10.29 -1.89 -7.19
C LEU A 173 9.86 -2.88 -6.11
N GLU A 174 9.73 -4.17 -6.45
CA GLU A 174 9.48 -5.24 -5.51
C GLU A 174 10.65 -5.40 -4.52
N ASP A 175 11.90 -5.30 -4.99
CA ASP A 175 13.08 -5.29 -4.11
C ASP A 175 13.04 -4.14 -3.09
N LEU A 176 12.65 -2.93 -3.51
CA LEU A 176 12.50 -1.79 -2.60
C LEU A 176 11.34 -2.00 -1.61
N HIS A 177 10.26 -2.59 -2.07
CA HIS A 177 9.11 -2.96 -1.24
C HIS A 177 9.52 -3.95 -0.14
N ASP A 178 10.23 -5.02 -0.50
CA ASP A 178 10.69 -6.05 0.43
C ASP A 178 11.65 -5.48 1.49
N GLN A 179 12.54 -4.57 1.10
CA GLN A 179 13.42 -3.87 2.03
C GLN A 179 12.63 -3.10 3.10
N VAL A 180 11.54 -2.43 2.72
CA VAL A 180 10.70 -1.69 3.69
C VAL A 180 9.91 -2.64 4.58
N HIS A 181 9.41 -3.76 4.05
CA HIS A 181 8.80 -4.82 4.86
C HIS A 181 9.77 -5.36 5.91
N GLY A 182 10.97 -5.73 5.49
CA GLY A 182 12.05 -6.18 6.37
C GLY A 182 12.47 -5.12 7.40
N TRP A 183 12.52 -3.85 6.98
CA TRP A 183 12.87 -2.73 7.86
C TRP A 183 11.83 -2.51 8.98
N VAL A 184 10.53 -2.58 8.67
CA VAL A 184 9.47 -2.47 9.70
C VAL A 184 9.47 -3.70 10.61
N SER A 185 9.80 -4.86 10.03
CA SER A 185 9.90 -6.14 10.73
C SER A 185 8.61 -6.54 11.49
N GLY A 186 8.69 -7.45 12.45
CA GLY A 186 7.50 -7.98 13.12
C GLY A 186 6.51 -8.57 12.11
N ASP A 187 5.22 -8.20 12.21
CA ASP A 187 4.20 -8.71 11.29
C ASP A 187 4.39 -8.22 9.85
N MET A 188 4.93 -7.02 9.65
CA MET A 188 5.27 -6.52 8.32
C MET A 188 6.35 -7.35 7.62
N GLY A 189 7.28 -7.97 8.37
CA GLY A 189 8.30 -8.87 7.85
C GLY A 189 7.79 -10.29 7.58
N VAL A 190 6.53 -10.59 7.85
CA VAL A 190 5.91 -11.91 7.67
C VAL A 190 4.80 -11.81 6.63
N ILE A 191 5.01 -12.34 5.44
CA ILE A 191 4.08 -12.27 4.30
C ILE A 191 2.64 -12.60 4.72
N GLY A 192 2.47 -13.68 5.50
CA GLY A 192 1.15 -14.17 5.92
C GLY A 192 0.38 -13.18 6.78
N THR A 193 1.03 -12.29 7.51
CA THR A 193 0.39 -11.38 8.47
C THR A 193 0.62 -9.91 8.18
N ALA A 194 1.42 -9.56 7.18
CA ALA A 194 1.75 -8.17 6.86
C ALA A 194 0.53 -7.27 6.64
N GLY A 195 -0.49 -7.76 5.94
CA GLY A 195 -1.73 -7.02 5.67
C GLY A 195 -2.52 -6.62 6.93
N PHE A 196 -2.31 -7.31 8.05
CA PHE A 196 -2.95 -6.97 9.33
C PHE A 196 -2.28 -5.77 10.01
N ASP A 197 -1.07 -5.38 9.63
CA ASP A 197 -0.48 -4.18 10.18
C ASP A 197 -1.02 -2.93 9.49
N PRO A 198 -1.59 -1.93 10.23
CA PRO A 198 -2.15 -0.73 9.62
C PRO A 198 -1.19 0.07 8.73
N ILE A 199 0.13 0.01 8.95
CA ILE A 199 1.11 0.72 8.13
C ILE A 199 1.29 0.09 6.74
N PHE A 200 0.98 -1.20 6.59
CA PHE A 200 1.03 -1.94 5.34
C PHE A 200 0.37 -1.16 4.20
N TRP A 201 -0.83 -0.66 4.43
CA TRP A 201 -1.64 0.01 3.43
C TRP A 201 -1.03 1.32 2.93
N SER A 202 -0.40 2.07 3.83
CA SER A 202 0.30 3.31 3.46
C SER A 202 1.66 3.04 2.81
N HIS A 203 2.32 1.95 3.15
CA HIS A 203 3.51 1.48 2.46
C HIS A 203 3.17 1.10 1.01
N HIS A 204 2.17 0.24 0.80
CA HIS A 204 1.75 -0.15 -0.53
C HIS A 204 1.17 1.02 -1.36
N ALA A 205 0.56 2.01 -0.71
CA ALA A 205 0.16 3.24 -1.40
C ALA A 205 1.36 4.05 -1.91
N MET A 206 2.54 3.98 -1.24
CA MET A 206 3.79 4.54 -1.78
C MET A 206 4.30 3.73 -2.98
N ILE A 207 4.24 2.41 -2.93
CA ILE A 207 4.59 1.53 -4.04
C ILE A 207 3.70 1.82 -5.27
N ASP A 208 2.40 1.91 -5.08
CA ASP A 208 1.43 2.27 -6.14
C ASP A 208 1.72 3.66 -6.71
N ARG A 209 2.10 4.62 -5.85
CA ARG A 209 2.51 5.94 -6.28
C ARG A 209 3.81 5.94 -7.10
N ILE A 210 4.79 5.12 -6.76
CA ILE A 210 6.03 5.00 -7.55
C ILE A 210 5.69 4.41 -8.94
N TRP A 211 4.80 3.42 -9.03
CA TRP A 211 4.31 2.93 -10.30
C TRP A 211 3.57 4.01 -11.10
N TRP A 212 2.71 4.79 -10.47
CA TRP A 212 2.06 5.94 -11.11
C TRP A 212 3.08 6.94 -11.68
N LEU A 213 4.15 7.28 -10.94
CA LEU A 213 5.24 8.14 -11.41
C LEU A 213 5.97 7.53 -12.62
N TRP A 214 6.18 6.22 -12.62
CA TRP A 214 6.76 5.51 -13.74
C TRP A 214 5.85 5.58 -14.98
N GLN A 215 4.55 5.38 -14.80
CA GLN A 215 3.55 5.51 -15.87
C GLN A 215 3.50 6.93 -16.47
N VAL A 216 3.58 7.96 -15.62
CA VAL A 216 3.65 9.37 -16.08
C VAL A 216 4.89 9.60 -16.96
N ARG A 217 6.00 8.92 -16.67
CA ARG A 217 7.28 9.06 -17.36
C ARG A 217 7.36 8.22 -18.63
N HIS A 218 6.88 6.98 -18.60
CA HIS A 218 7.10 6.00 -19.65
C HIS A 218 5.82 5.52 -20.36
N GLY A 219 4.64 5.88 -19.85
CA GLY A 219 3.36 5.35 -20.32
C GLY A 219 3.13 3.89 -19.93
N ASN A 220 2.21 3.23 -20.64
CA ASN A 220 1.82 1.82 -20.39
C ASN A 220 2.17 0.88 -21.55
N SER A 221 2.80 1.38 -22.62
CA SER A 221 3.07 0.61 -23.84
C SER A 221 4.03 -0.58 -23.65
N ASN A 222 4.82 -0.54 -22.55
CA ASN A 222 5.80 -1.57 -22.23
C ASN A 222 5.23 -2.71 -21.38
N ILE A 223 3.94 -2.65 -21.02
CA ILE A 223 3.24 -3.73 -20.32
C ILE A 223 2.76 -4.75 -21.37
N SER A 224 3.10 -6.02 -21.20
CA SER A 224 2.75 -7.07 -22.15
C SER A 224 1.23 -7.14 -22.38
N SER A 225 0.81 -7.26 -23.65
CA SER A 225 -0.60 -7.41 -24.01
C SER A 225 -1.25 -8.63 -23.35
N ASP A 226 -0.48 -9.71 -23.17
CA ASP A 226 -0.97 -10.96 -22.57
C ASP A 226 -1.32 -10.78 -21.09
N LEU A 227 -0.69 -9.82 -20.42
CA LEU A 227 -0.97 -9.50 -19.04
C LEU A 227 -2.29 -8.73 -18.87
N LEU A 228 -2.71 -7.97 -19.87
CA LEU A 228 -3.82 -7.02 -19.74
C LEU A 228 -5.16 -7.68 -19.41
N ASP A 229 -5.36 -8.92 -19.84
CA ASP A 229 -6.60 -9.69 -19.62
C ASP A 229 -6.60 -10.54 -18.35
N GLU A 230 -5.47 -10.62 -17.65
CA GLU A 230 -5.37 -11.36 -16.40
C GLU A 230 -6.33 -10.80 -15.33
N VAL A 231 -7.04 -11.73 -14.66
CA VAL A 231 -8.02 -11.38 -13.62
C VAL A 231 -7.32 -11.23 -12.27
N LEU A 232 -7.54 -10.13 -11.61
CA LEU A 232 -6.95 -9.80 -10.31
C LEU A 232 -7.83 -10.33 -9.15
N SER A 233 -7.90 -11.66 -9.00
CA SER A 233 -8.69 -12.28 -7.93
C SER A 233 -8.23 -11.84 -6.53
N PRO A 234 -9.15 -11.63 -5.56
CA PRO A 234 -10.60 -11.87 -5.65
C PRO A 234 -11.39 -10.64 -6.15
N PHE A 235 -10.72 -9.63 -6.69
CA PHE A 235 -11.34 -8.39 -7.17
C PHE A 235 -11.98 -8.60 -8.54
N ASN A 236 -13.03 -7.85 -8.83
CA ASN A 236 -13.67 -7.90 -10.14
C ASN A 236 -12.99 -6.94 -11.12
N PHE A 237 -11.65 -7.04 -11.23
CA PHE A 237 -10.81 -6.27 -12.13
C PHE A 237 -9.92 -7.17 -12.97
N ARG A 238 -9.61 -6.71 -14.19
CA ARG A 238 -8.47 -7.17 -14.98
C ARG A 238 -7.33 -6.17 -14.85
N VAL A 239 -6.12 -6.55 -15.27
CA VAL A 239 -4.97 -5.65 -15.28
C VAL A 239 -5.28 -4.35 -16.01
N ARG A 240 -5.92 -4.42 -17.19
CA ARG A 240 -6.29 -3.23 -17.98
C ARG A 240 -7.18 -2.24 -17.23
N ASP A 241 -8.04 -2.72 -16.34
CA ASP A 241 -9.00 -1.90 -15.62
C ASP A 241 -8.36 -1.04 -14.53
N VAL A 242 -7.13 -1.38 -14.14
CA VAL A 242 -6.40 -0.70 -13.06
C VAL A 242 -5.17 0.08 -13.55
N LEU A 243 -4.90 0.12 -14.85
CA LEU A 243 -3.72 0.82 -15.38
C LEU A 243 -3.78 2.33 -15.12
N ASN A 244 -4.96 2.94 -15.25
CA ASN A 244 -5.12 4.36 -15.06
C ASN A 244 -5.82 4.65 -13.72
N VAL A 245 -5.10 5.30 -12.81
CA VAL A 245 -5.64 5.65 -11.48
C VAL A 245 -6.85 6.59 -11.56
N ASN A 246 -6.94 7.42 -12.60
CA ASN A 246 -8.08 8.33 -12.78
C ASN A 246 -9.37 7.59 -13.14
N ASP A 247 -9.29 6.44 -13.81
CA ASP A 247 -10.45 5.58 -14.09
C ASP A 247 -10.97 4.93 -12.80
N LEU A 248 -10.09 4.71 -11.82
CA LEU A 248 -10.44 4.32 -10.45
C LEU A 248 -10.88 5.51 -9.59
N GLY A 249 -10.89 6.74 -10.14
CA GLY A 249 -11.38 7.96 -9.51
C GLY A 249 -10.44 8.51 -8.43
N TYR A 250 -9.14 8.24 -8.51
CA TYR A 250 -8.13 8.87 -7.66
C TYR A 250 -6.90 9.33 -8.44
N ASP A 251 -6.09 10.16 -7.81
CA ASP A 251 -4.78 10.59 -8.28
C ASP A 251 -3.86 10.82 -7.07
N TYR A 252 -2.60 11.06 -7.32
CA TYR A 252 -1.61 11.36 -6.28
C TYR A 252 -1.29 12.85 -6.23
N ALA A 253 -1.19 13.41 -5.01
CA ALA A 253 -0.63 14.73 -4.84
C ALA A 253 0.78 14.77 -5.43
N ALA A 254 1.07 15.78 -6.24
CA ALA A 254 2.40 16.02 -6.76
C ALA A 254 3.38 16.10 -5.59
N ALA A 255 4.28 15.14 -5.51
CA ALA A 255 5.28 15.19 -4.48
C ALA A 255 6.30 16.25 -4.81
N ARG A 256 7.04 16.70 -3.78
CA ARG A 256 8.20 17.58 -3.91
C ARG A 256 9.31 17.06 -4.84
N THR A 257 9.22 15.83 -5.30
CA THR A 257 10.16 15.14 -6.19
C THR A 257 9.96 15.44 -7.67
N THR A 258 8.97 16.22 -8.07
CA THR A 258 8.83 16.68 -9.46
C THR A 258 9.55 17.99 -9.76
N GLN A 259 10.53 18.40 -8.99
CA GLN A 259 11.61 19.22 -9.53
C GLN A 259 12.61 18.32 -10.27
N ILE A 260 12.11 17.64 -11.29
CA ILE A 260 12.98 17.13 -12.35
C ILE A 260 13.30 18.34 -13.19
N GLY A 261 14.58 18.71 -13.16
CA GLY A 261 15.10 19.89 -13.79
C GLY A 261 14.50 20.21 -15.13
N GLY A 262 13.82 21.33 -15.23
CA GLY A 262 13.79 22.08 -16.44
C GLY A 262 15.22 22.49 -16.72
N THR A 263 15.88 21.79 -17.60
CA THR A 263 17.07 22.32 -18.28
C THR A 263 16.58 23.47 -19.12
N GLY A 264 16.96 24.69 -18.68
CA GLY A 264 16.97 25.84 -19.56
C GLY A 264 17.93 25.65 -20.74
#